data_5600433b7b9f6e8e6b17b82a2e09d127
#
_entry.id   5600433b7b9f6e8e6b17b82a2e09d127
#
_cell.length_a   1.000
_cell.length_b   1.000
_cell.length_c   1.000
_cell.angle_alpha   90.00
_cell.angle_beta   90.00
_cell.angle_gamma   90.00
#
_symmetry.space_group_name_H-M   'P 1'
#
loop_
_entity.id
_entity.type
_entity.pdbx_description
1 polymer ?
#
loop_
_entity_poly.entity_id
_entity_poly.type
_entity_poly.pdbx_seq_one_letter_code
_entity_poly.pdbx_strand_id
1 'polypeptide(L)'
;MRLSYQYKAYTNTILKIEGEKMKKSIKSSIALSLILNLIVISPSQYVRATSNEDVDANECFQEDGVFGDISDIDNIRDIFSSFSNQDELNWYYVGKGKGQIAEAPRESIDFLKENSAYYLGDTSNKVLYLTFDEGYENGHTGQILDILKEHNVPAAFFVVKPYIIKEPELIKRMVDEGHIVGNHSVHHPSMAQIHDNEKFKAELNGVEDAYKELIGEDMPAFFRPPMGKYSKESLQLTKDLGYKTIFWSFAYKDWLINNQPSESYALEKICKGAHPGSIMLLHAVSNTNTNILSTVIKTLKEDGYEFKSLNDLPTE
;
A
#
# COMPACT_ATOMS: atom_id res chain seq x y z
N MET A 1 17.08 16.65 34.90
CA MET A 1 18.47 16.17 35.14
C MET A 1 18.62 14.63 35.23
N ARG A 2 17.60 13.85 35.64
CA ARG A 2 17.68 12.37 35.68
C ARG A 2 17.54 11.66 34.29
N LEU A 3 16.84 12.24 33.35
CA LEU A 3 16.65 11.68 32.00
C LEU A 3 17.91 11.70 31.12
N SER A 4 18.79 12.69 31.33
CA SER A 4 20.04 12.79 30.57
C SER A 4 21.08 11.73 30.94
N TYR A 5 21.03 11.20 32.15
CA TYR A 5 21.96 10.15 32.62
C TYR A 5 21.58 8.76 32.10
N GLN A 6 20.27 8.44 31.99
CA GLN A 6 19.83 7.17 31.43
C GLN A 6 20.09 7.11 29.94
N TYR A 7 19.91 8.21 29.21
CA TYR A 7 20.17 8.28 27.78
C TYR A 7 21.66 8.08 27.46
N LYS A 8 22.54 8.65 28.26
CA LYS A 8 24.00 8.50 28.09
C LYS A 8 24.48 7.08 28.41
N ALA A 9 23.81 6.38 29.32
CA ALA A 9 24.12 4.99 29.66
C ALA A 9 23.63 4.04 28.54
N TYR A 10 22.48 4.31 27.95
CA TYR A 10 21.90 3.49 26.88
C TYR A 10 22.69 3.60 25.56
N THR A 11 23.05 4.82 25.16
CA THR A 11 23.90 5.05 23.98
C THR A 11 25.29 4.44 24.14
N ASN A 12 25.89 4.53 25.32
CA ASN A 12 27.20 3.91 25.58
C ASN A 12 27.14 2.36 25.54
N THR A 13 26.01 1.77 25.92
CA THR A 13 25.82 0.32 25.87
C THR A 13 25.65 -0.17 24.44
N ILE A 14 24.85 0.53 23.60
CA ILE A 14 24.68 0.21 22.19
C ILE A 14 26.01 0.35 21.44
N LEU A 15 26.73 1.45 21.61
CA LEU A 15 28.03 1.67 20.98
C LEU A 15 29.07 0.62 21.38
N LYS A 16 28.98 0.07 22.60
CA LYS A 16 29.87 -0.97 23.08
C LYS A 16 29.55 -2.34 22.47
N ILE A 17 28.25 -2.67 22.30
CA ILE A 17 27.79 -3.92 21.68
C ILE A 17 28.11 -3.92 20.18
N GLU A 18 27.89 -2.80 19.49
CA GLU A 18 28.25 -2.67 18.08
C GLU A 18 29.75 -2.62 17.85
N GLY A 19 30.50 -1.96 18.71
CA GLY A 19 31.98 -1.94 18.65
C GLY A 19 32.63 -3.33 18.81
N GLU A 20 32.03 -4.24 19.56
CA GLU A 20 32.50 -5.63 19.67
C GLU A 20 32.13 -6.50 18.48
N LYS A 21 30.97 -6.27 17.86
CA LYS A 21 30.58 -6.93 16.61
C LYS A 21 31.39 -6.46 15.40
N MET A 22 31.74 -5.16 15.34
CA MET A 22 32.51 -4.55 14.25
C MET A 22 33.97 -4.97 14.21
N LYS A 23 34.56 -5.38 15.29
CA LYS A 23 35.98 -5.86 15.31
C LYS A 23 36.21 -7.12 14.48
N LYS A 24 35.15 -7.78 13.97
CA LYS A 24 35.25 -9.00 13.14
C LYS A 24 34.93 -8.80 11.66
N SER A 25 34.41 -7.68 11.19
CA SER A 25 33.88 -7.62 9.82
C SER A 25 33.86 -6.29 9.07
N ILE A 26 34.57 -5.22 9.40
CA ILE A 26 34.54 -4.03 8.52
C ILE A 26 35.89 -3.32 8.48
N LYS A 27 36.55 -3.43 7.34
CA LYS A 27 37.63 -2.53 6.89
C LYS A 27 37.03 -1.54 5.89
N SER A 28 36.39 -0.47 6.33
CA SER A 28 36.14 0.71 5.50
C SER A 28 35.60 1.87 6.32
N SER A 29 36.30 2.99 6.30
CA SER A 29 35.97 4.26 6.96
C SER A 29 34.73 4.96 6.37
N ILE A 30 34.20 4.51 5.22
CA ILE A 30 33.08 5.11 4.48
C ILE A 30 31.74 4.69 5.08
N ALA A 31 31.61 3.45 5.57
CA ALA A 31 30.37 2.97 6.19
C ALA A 31 30.05 3.74 7.50
N LEU A 32 31.04 4.19 8.23
CA LEU A 32 30.86 4.93 9.47
C LEU A 32 30.32 6.35 9.22
N SER A 33 30.67 6.98 8.11
CA SER A 33 30.21 8.32 7.73
C SER A 33 28.74 8.34 7.30
N LEU A 34 28.26 7.27 6.65
CA LEU A 34 26.87 7.14 6.21
C LEU A 34 25.90 6.84 7.37
N ILE A 35 26.36 6.08 8.36
CA ILE A 35 25.55 5.77 9.57
C ILE A 35 25.40 7.02 10.44
N LEU A 36 26.41 7.90 10.51
CA LEU A 36 26.33 9.14 11.30
C LEU A 36 25.37 10.18 10.69
N ASN A 37 25.16 10.18 9.37
CA ASN A 37 24.24 11.12 8.73
C ASN A 37 22.76 10.71 8.84
N LEU A 38 22.47 9.44 9.21
CA LEU A 38 21.11 8.96 9.47
C LEU A 38 20.60 9.24 10.88
N ILE A 39 21.44 9.78 11.80
CA ILE A 39 21.11 9.98 13.23
C ILE A 39 20.81 11.45 13.57
N VAL A 40 20.77 12.36 12.62
CA VAL A 40 20.34 13.75 12.89
C VAL A 40 18.84 13.91 12.62
N ILE A 41 18.02 13.11 13.31
CA ILE A 41 16.60 13.39 13.49
C ILE A 41 16.46 14.17 14.82
N SER A 42 15.79 15.32 14.79
CA SER A 42 15.62 16.15 15.97
C SER A 42 14.84 15.39 17.07
N PRO A 43 15.10 15.67 18.37
CA PRO A 43 14.43 14.98 19.49
C PRO A 43 12.90 15.08 19.49
N SER A 44 12.32 16.04 18.79
CA SER A 44 10.88 16.22 18.66
C SER A 44 10.20 15.21 17.69
N GLN A 45 10.96 14.66 16.75
CA GLN A 45 10.43 13.65 15.82
C GLN A 45 10.51 12.23 16.38
N TYR A 46 11.47 11.96 17.28
CA TYR A 46 11.62 10.64 17.91
C TYR A 46 10.52 10.33 18.95
N VAL A 47 9.95 11.35 19.60
CA VAL A 47 8.85 11.16 20.58
C VAL A 47 7.53 10.74 19.88
N ARG A 48 7.37 11.01 18.59
CA ARG A 48 6.18 10.59 17.81
C ARG A 48 6.26 9.14 17.32
N ALA A 49 7.43 8.57 17.22
CA ALA A 49 7.63 7.21 16.71
C ALA A 49 7.47 6.10 17.76
N THR A 50 7.27 6.44 19.04
CA THR A 50 7.13 5.45 20.14
C THR A 50 5.72 5.32 20.72
N SER A 51 4.74 6.03 20.20
CA SER A 51 3.33 5.72 20.45
C SER A 51 2.87 4.67 19.45
N ASN A 52 2.27 3.59 19.93
CA ASN A 52 1.72 2.46 19.14
C ASN A 52 0.54 2.89 18.22
N GLU A 53 0.73 3.89 17.40
CA GLU A 53 -0.18 4.27 16.33
C GLU A 53 0.53 3.95 15.02
N ASP A 54 -0.11 3.16 14.16
CA ASP A 54 0.35 2.84 12.82
C ASP A 54 0.65 4.13 12.06
N VAL A 55 1.93 4.47 11.95
CA VAL A 55 2.38 5.62 11.15
C VAL A 55 2.28 5.21 9.69
N ASP A 56 1.42 5.87 8.94
CA ASP A 56 1.31 5.68 7.50
C ASP A 56 2.66 5.99 6.85
N ALA A 57 3.29 4.98 6.26
CA ALA A 57 4.55 5.14 5.54
C ALA A 57 4.47 6.24 4.46
N ASN A 58 3.27 6.51 3.92
CA ASN A 58 3.04 7.58 2.94
C ASN A 58 3.05 8.99 3.57
N GLU A 59 2.70 9.14 4.86
CA GLU A 59 2.78 10.45 5.54
C GLU A 59 4.22 10.83 5.93
N CYS A 60 5.10 9.85 6.23
CA CYS A 60 6.49 10.13 6.60
C CYS A 60 7.34 10.70 5.46
N PHE A 61 6.92 10.50 4.19
CA PHE A 61 7.72 10.91 3.03
C PHE A 61 7.18 12.14 2.28
N GLN A 62 6.08 12.74 2.75
CA GLN A 62 5.47 13.91 2.09
C GLN A 62 5.83 15.27 2.72
N GLU A 63 6.46 15.30 3.89
CA GLU A 63 6.90 16.55 4.49
C GLU A 63 8.39 16.79 4.23
N ASP A 64 8.64 17.82 3.42
CA ASP A 64 9.90 18.52 3.17
C ASP A 64 11.02 17.72 2.47
N GLY A 65 11.14 18.01 1.16
CA GLY A 65 12.25 17.66 0.29
C GLY A 65 13.63 18.04 0.81
N VAL A 66 14.19 17.23 1.69
CA VAL A 66 15.60 17.25 2.04
C VAL A 66 16.21 15.90 1.68
N PHE A 67 16.22 15.58 0.40
CA PHE A 67 17.23 14.68 -0.15
C PHE A 67 18.14 15.51 -1.05
N GLY A 68 19.33 15.84 -0.51
CA GLY A 68 20.42 16.37 -1.30
C GLY A 68 20.70 15.44 -2.50
N ASP A 69 21.20 16.04 -3.57
CA ASP A 69 21.61 15.40 -4.81
C ASP A 69 22.46 14.15 -4.52
N ILE A 70 21.83 12.96 -4.59
CA ILE A 70 22.50 11.68 -4.38
C ILE A 70 22.95 11.21 -5.77
N SER A 71 24.05 11.76 -6.25
CA SER A 71 24.66 11.37 -7.54
C SER A 71 25.54 10.10 -7.47
N ASP A 72 25.71 9.49 -6.29
CA ASP A 72 26.49 8.25 -6.12
C ASP A 72 25.59 7.01 -5.97
N ILE A 73 24.83 6.70 -7.04
CA ILE A 73 23.75 5.70 -7.04
C ILE A 73 24.27 4.26 -7.07
N ASP A 74 25.48 4.00 -7.55
CA ASP A 74 26.01 2.63 -7.70
C ASP A 74 26.17 1.91 -6.34
N ASN A 75 26.48 2.63 -5.27
CA ASN A 75 26.59 2.06 -3.92
C ASN A 75 25.23 1.74 -3.26
N ILE A 76 24.16 2.40 -3.69
CA ILE A 76 22.80 2.17 -3.12
C ILE A 76 22.22 0.85 -3.66
N ARG A 77 22.52 0.50 -4.91
CA ARG A 77 22.07 -0.75 -5.52
C ARG A 77 22.62 -1.97 -4.79
N ASP A 78 23.87 -1.90 -4.31
CA ASP A 78 24.49 -2.98 -3.53
C ASP A 78 23.87 -3.13 -2.13
N ILE A 79 23.38 -2.05 -1.52
CA ILE A 79 22.67 -2.11 -0.25
C ILE A 79 21.31 -2.79 -0.41
N PHE A 80 20.58 -2.47 -1.48
CA PHE A 80 19.26 -3.10 -1.74
C PHE A 80 19.38 -4.54 -2.26
N SER A 81 20.49 -4.93 -2.88
CA SER A 81 20.76 -6.32 -3.26
C SER A 81 21.01 -7.25 -2.06
N SER A 82 21.19 -6.69 -0.85
CA SER A 82 21.42 -7.46 0.37
C SER A 82 20.14 -7.92 1.08
N PHE A 83 18.94 -7.47 0.63
CA PHE A 83 17.69 -7.96 1.21
C PHE A 83 17.49 -9.45 0.93
N SER A 84 17.20 -10.21 1.97
CA SER A 84 16.75 -11.57 1.85
C SER A 84 15.40 -11.63 1.13
N ASN A 85 15.12 -12.71 0.40
CA ASN A 85 13.81 -12.90 -0.23
C ASN A 85 12.64 -12.89 0.76
N GLN A 86 12.91 -13.11 2.04
CA GLN A 86 11.94 -13.17 3.14
C GLN A 86 11.83 -11.89 3.95
N ASP A 87 12.67 -10.87 3.69
CA ASP A 87 12.60 -9.62 4.44
C ASP A 87 11.27 -8.92 4.16
N GLU A 88 10.57 -8.57 5.24
CA GLU A 88 9.33 -7.81 5.15
C GLU A 88 9.63 -6.38 4.72
N LEU A 89 8.99 -5.97 3.63
CA LEU A 89 9.01 -4.63 3.09
C LEU A 89 7.62 -4.00 3.24
N ASN A 90 7.58 -2.67 3.28
CA ASN A 90 6.34 -1.91 3.29
C ASN A 90 6.17 -1.21 1.96
N TRP A 91 4.98 -1.31 1.38
CA TRP A 91 4.66 -0.58 0.17
C TRP A 91 4.48 0.91 0.47
N TYR A 92 5.15 1.73 -0.31
CA TYR A 92 4.91 3.17 -0.43
C TYR A 92 5.04 3.60 -1.89
N TYR A 93 4.67 4.81 -2.20
CA TYR A 93 4.91 5.41 -3.52
C TYR A 93 5.52 6.80 -3.35
N VAL A 94 6.30 7.24 -4.34
CA VAL A 94 6.86 8.59 -4.38
C VAL A 94 6.02 9.43 -5.33
N GLY A 95 5.14 10.26 -4.76
CA GLY A 95 4.31 11.18 -5.53
C GLY A 95 5.12 12.35 -6.08
N LYS A 96 4.86 12.74 -7.34
CA LYS A 96 5.59 13.81 -8.04
C LYS A 96 4.74 15.06 -8.31
N GLY A 97 3.48 15.05 -7.85
CA GLY A 97 2.54 16.15 -8.07
C GLY A 97 1.48 15.85 -9.12
N LYS A 98 0.54 16.80 -9.33
CA LYS A 98 -0.64 16.62 -10.19
C LYS A 98 -0.23 16.16 -11.60
N GLY A 99 -0.80 15.05 -12.04
CA GLY A 99 -0.60 14.50 -13.38
C GLY A 99 0.77 13.88 -13.65
N GLN A 100 1.67 13.85 -12.67
CA GLN A 100 2.98 13.22 -12.80
C GLN A 100 2.94 11.80 -12.23
N ILE A 101 3.45 10.84 -13.00
CA ILE A 101 3.43 9.42 -12.63
C ILE A 101 4.28 9.20 -11.38
N ALA A 102 3.68 8.58 -10.36
CA ALA A 102 4.36 8.20 -9.14
C ALA A 102 5.41 7.09 -9.39
N GLU A 103 6.42 7.03 -8.54
CA GLU A 103 7.45 5.99 -8.58
C GLU A 103 7.22 4.95 -7.47
N ALA A 104 7.59 3.70 -7.78
CA ALA A 104 7.62 2.62 -6.79
C ALA A 104 8.78 2.79 -5.79
N PRO A 105 8.74 2.07 -4.64
CA PRO A 105 9.89 1.94 -3.77
C PRO A 105 11.10 1.42 -4.56
N ARG A 106 12.26 2.05 -4.38
CA ARG A 106 13.47 1.69 -5.13
C ARG A 106 13.88 0.23 -4.95
N GLU A 107 13.68 -0.28 -3.73
CA GLU A 107 13.98 -1.65 -3.35
C GLU A 107 13.11 -2.70 -4.06
N SER A 108 11.96 -2.30 -4.61
CA SER A 108 11.00 -3.22 -5.23
C SER A 108 11.02 -3.21 -6.76
N ILE A 109 11.55 -2.16 -7.40
CA ILE A 109 11.45 -1.93 -8.85
C ILE A 109 11.90 -3.16 -9.64
N ASP A 110 13.01 -3.79 -9.25
CA ASP A 110 13.62 -4.88 -9.99
C ASP A 110 12.79 -6.16 -9.99
N PHE A 111 11.92 -6.38 -9.01
CA PHE A 111 11.18 -7.64 -8.86
C PHE A 111 9.65 -7.53 -8.94
N LEU A 112 9.09 -6.32 -8.99
CA LEU A 112 7.63 -6.16 -9.12
C LEU A 112 7.09 -6.83 -10.37
N LYS A 113 7.66 -6.50 -11.53
CA LYS A 113 7.24 -7.04 -12.81
C LYS A 113 7.39 -8.55 -12.88
N GLU A 114 8.55 -9.06 -12.46
CA GLU A 114 8.83 -10.50 -12.43
C GLU A 114 7.79 -11.28 -11.61
N ASN A 115 7.17 -10.63 -10.61
CA ASN A 115 6.19 -11.24 -9.72
C ASN A 115 4.74 -10.81 -10.01
N SER A 116 4.43 -10.34 -11.22
CA SER A 116 3.09 -9.90 -11.61
C SER A 116 2.47 -8.93 -10.59
N ALA A 117 3.30 -7.98 -10.11
CA ALA A 117 2.89 -6.97 -9.12
C ALA A 117 2.75 -5.60 -9.80
N TYR A 118 1.58 -4.99 -9.65
CA TYR A 118 1.18 -3.76 -10.32
C TYR A 118 0.90 -2.67 -9.29
N TYR A 119 1.38 -1.45 -9.54
CA TYR A 119 1.00 -0.24 -8.81
C TYR A 119 0.54 0.86 -9.76
N LEU A 120 0.74 0.63 -11.06
CA LEU A 120 0.32 1.45 -12.18
C LEU A 120 -0.38 0.57 -13.22
N GLY A 121 -1.34 1.16 -13.90
CA GLY A 121 -1.92 0.62 -15.11
C GLY A 121 -1.38 1.32 -16.36
N ASP A 122 -2.28 1.64 -17.32
CA ASP A 122 -1.92 2.31 -18.56
C ASP A 122 -1.51 3.78 -18.31
N THR A 123 -0.22 4.03 -18.34
CA THR A 123 0.37 5.38 -18.17
C THR A 123 0.40 6.21 -19.44
N SER A 124 0.07 5.62 -20.60
CA SER A 124 0.08 6.30 -21.90
C SER A 124 -1.17 7.17 -22.09
N ASN A 125 -2.23 6.86 -21.35
CA ASN A 125 -3.51 7.54 -21.39
C ASN A 125 -3.92 8.06 -20.01
N LYS A 126 -4.80 9.05 -19.95
CA LYS A 126 -5.39 9.53 -18.70
C LYS A 126 -6.43 8.51 -18.17
N VAL A 127 -5.95 7.38 -17.69
CA VAL A 127 -6.75 6.31 -17.13
C VAL A 127 -6.50 6.21 -15.63
N LEU A 128 -7.57 5.96 -14.86
CA LEU A 128 -7.55 5.73 -13.42
C LEU A 128 -8.20 4.38 -13.10
N TYR A 129 -7.71 3.71 -12.08
CA TYR A 129 -8.25 2.47 -11.56
C TYR A 129 -8.64 2.70 -10.11
N LEU A 130 -9.95 2.76 -9.85
CA LEU A 130 -10.47 3.01 -8.51
C LEU A 130 -10.57 1.71 -7.73
N THR A 131 -10.00 1.67 -6.54
CA THR A 131 -9.97 0.47 -5.70
C THR A 131 -10.28 0.80 -4.25
N PHE A 132 -10.93 -0.17 -3.55
CA PHE A 132 -11.30 -0.07 -2.15
C PHE A 132 -10.82 -1.30 -1.39
N ASP A 133 -10.30 -1.12 -0.17
CA ASP A 133 -10.02 -2.21 0.76
C ASP A 133 -11.15 -2.31 1.78
N GLU A 134 -11.66 -3.55 1.97
CA GLU A 134 -12.85 -3.86 2.76
C GLU A 134 -12.54 -4.88 3.85
N GLY A 135 -12.20 -4.37 5.03
CA GLY A 135 -12.01 -5.21 6.22
C GLY A 135 -13.32 -5.48 6.97
N TYR A 136 -14.22 -4.49 7.03
CA TYR A 136 -15.53 -4.53 7.66
C TYR A 136 -16.44 -3.44 7.11
N GLU A 137 -17.77 -3.61 7.22
CA GLU A 137 -18.75 -2.63 6.80
C GLU A 137 -18.97 -1.56 7.88
N ASN A 138 -19.09 -0.29 7.45
CA ASN A 138 -19.37 0.86 8.31
C ASN A 138 -20.60 1.68 7.82
N GLY A 139 -21.49 1.06 7.03
CA GLY A 139 -22.71 1.68 6.52
C GLY A 139 -22.54 2.52 5.26
N HIS A 140 -21.39 2.45 4.58
CA HIS A 140 -21.08 3.32 3.47
C HIS A 140 -20.95 2.61 2.11
N THR A 141 -20.62 1.32 2.07
CA THR A 141 -20.36 0.59 0.83
C THR A 141 -21.55 0.62 -0.12
N GLY A 142 -22.79 0.49 0.41
CA GLY A 142 -24.00 0.59 -0.40
C GLY A 142 -24.13 1.92 -1.14
N GLN A 143 -23.82 3.03 -0.47
CA GLN A 143 -23.84 4.38 -1.06
C GLN A 143 -22.72 4.59 -2.09
N ILE A 144 -21.54 4.03 -1.82
CA ILE A 144 -20.41 4.04 -2.77
C ILE A 144 -20.80 3.33 -4.07
N LEU A 145 -21.45 2.15 -3.97
CA LEU A 145 -21.94 1.40 -5.13
C LEU A 145 -23.01 2.20 -5.90
N ASP A 146 -23.93 2.87 -5.22
CA ASP A 146 -24.92 3.77 -5.86
C ASP A 146 -24.23 4.86 -6.69
N ILE A 147 -23.21 5.51 -6.13
CA ILE A 147 -22.45 6.57 -6.80
C ILE A 147 -21.68 6.01 -8.00
N LEU A 148 -20.99 4.88 -7.83
CA LEU A 148 -20.25 4.25 -8.93
C LEU A 148 -21.17 3.88 -10.09
N LYS A 149 -22.35 3.36 -9.79
CA LYS A 149 -23.40 3.03 -10.77
C LYS A 149 -23.92 4.27 -11.49
N GLU A 150 -24.26 5.36 -10.74
CA GLU A 150 -24.72 6.63 -11.32
C GLU A 150 -23.72 7.18 -12.33
N HIS A 151 -22.42 7.06 -12.01
CA HIS A 151 -21.36 7.58 -12.85
C HIS A 151 -20.82 6.59 -13.90
N ASN A 152 -21.31 5.35 -13.94
CA ASN A 152 -20.78 4.26 -14.78
C ASN A 152 -19.24 4.10 -14.58
N VAL A 153 -18.80 3.98 -13.33
CA VAL A 153 -17.38 3.83 -12.97
C VAL A 153 -17.15 2.42 -12.43
N PRO A 154 -16.33 1.60 -13.11
CA PRO A 154 -15.91 0.32 -12.55
C PRO A 154 -14.93 0.54 -11.40
N ALA A 155 -14.96 -0.36 -10.41
CA ALA A 155 -14.03 -0.36 -9.30
C ALA A 155 -13.62 -1.79 -8.93
N ALA A 156 -12.58 -1.93 -8.10
CA ALA A 156 -12.23 -3.20 -7.48
C ALA A 156 -12.32 -3.07 -5.96
N PHE A 157 -12.92 -4.07 -5.31
CA PHE A 157 -13.06 -4.17 -3.87
C PHE A 157 -12.24 -5.35 -3.38
N PHE A 158 -11.18 -5.10 -2.61
CA PHE A 158 -10.35 -6.14 -2.01
C PHE A 158 -10.91 -6.50 -0.65
N VAL A 159 -11.50 -7.69 -0.55
CA VAL A 159 -12.28 -8.09 0.61
C VAL A 159 -11.61 -9.19 1.41
N VAL A 160 -11.72 -9.13 2.74
CA VAL A 160 -11.35 -10.24 3.62
C VAL A 160 -12.49 -11.26 3.70
N LYS A 161 -12.17 -12.53 4.03
CA LYS A 161 -13.20 -13.58 4.16
C LYS A 161 -14.35 -13.20 5.11
N PRO A 162 -14.11 -12.62 6.31
CA PRO A 162 -15.20 -12.21 7.19
C PRO A 162 -16.18 -11.22 6.57
N TYR A 163 -15.71 -10.35 5.65
CA TYR A 163 -16.57 -9.42 4.92
C TYR A 163 -17.54 -10.16 3.99
N ILE A 164 -17.06 -11.14 3.22
CA ILE A 164 -17.91 -11.97 2.33
C ILE A 164 -19.04 -12.66 3.13
N ILE A 165 -18.69 -13.20 4.30
CA ILE A 165 -19.64 -13.94 5.14
C ILE A 165 -20.69 -13.01 5.77
N LYS A 166 -20.27 -11.81 6.20
CA LYS A 166 -21.16 -10.89 6.93
C LYS A 166 -22.02 -10.05 6.00
N GLU A 167 -21.51 -9.70 4.83
CA GLU A 167 -22.10 -8.75 3.89
C GLU A 167 -22.38 -9.39 2.52
N PRO A 168 -23.02 -10.59 2.45
CA PRO A 168 -23.19 -11.32 1.20
C PRO A 168 -23.97 -10.54 0.14
N GLU A 169 -24.92 -9.70 0.53
CA GLU A 169 -25.71 -8.91 -0.41
C GLU A 169 -24.89 -7.77 -1.04
N LEU A 170 -23.91 -7.21 -0.32
CA LEU A 170 -22.99 -6.21 -0.88
C LEU A 170 -22.03 -6.89 -1.87
N ILE A 171 -21.51 -8.07 -1.55
CA ILE A 171 -20.67 -8.84 -2.48
C ILE A 171 -21.41 -9.19 -3.78
N LYS A 172 -22.63 -9.71 -3.69
CA LYS A 172 -23.46 -9.99 -4.86
C LYS A 172 -23.68 -8.73 -5.69
N ARG A 173 -24.00 -7.62 -5.01
CA ARG A 173 -24.21 -6.34 -5.65
C ARG A 173 -22.97 -5.83 -6.37
N MET A 174 -21.76 -5.96 -5.77
CA MET A 174 -20.50 -5.61 -6.42
C MET A 174 -20.32 -6.39 -7.75
N VAL A 175 -20.60 -7.69 -7.73
CA VAL A 175 -20.49 -8.56 -8.91
C VAL A 175 -21.54 -8.19 -9.96
N ASP A 176 -22.82 -8.06 -9.57
CA ASP A 176 -23.94 -7.77 -10.45
C ASP A 176 -23.79 -6.39 -11.13
N GLU A 177 -23.14 -5.43 -10.47
CA GLU A 177 -22.87 -4.09 -11.01
C GLU A 177 -21.54 -4.01 -11.79
N GLY A 178 -20.85 -5.15 -11.99
CA GLY A 178 -19.67 -5.27 -12.85
C GLY A 178 -18.37 -4.83 -12.18
N HIS A 179 -18.34 -4.74 -10.86
CA HIS A 179 -17.11 -4.48 -10.11
C HIS A 179 -16.31 -5.76 -9.89
N ILE A 180 -15.00 -5.61 -9.69
CA ILE A 180 -14.14 -6.72 -9.30
C ILE A 180 -14.19 -6.88 -7.78
N VAL A 181 -14.44 -8.10 -7.32
CA VAL A 181 -14.19 -8.52 -5.94
C VAL A 181 -12.85 -9.23 -5.92
N GLY A 182 -11.84 -8.63 -5.32
CA GLY A 182 -10.48 -9.15 -5.21
C GLY A 182 -10.18 -9.68 -3.81
N ASN A 183 -9.14 -10.47 -3.71
CA ASN A 183 -8.71 -11.15 -2.49
C ASN A 183 -7.87 -10.22 -1.58
N HIS A 184 -8.23 -10.13 -0.28
CA HIS A 184 -7.48 -9.38 0.73
C HIS A 184 -7.12 -10.24 1.95
N SER A 185 -6.94 -11.56 1.75
CA SER A 185 -6.67 -12.61 2.74
C SER A 185 -7.84 -12.94 3.68
N VAL A 186 -7.71 -14.04 4.41
CA VAL A 186 -8.73 -14.46 5.39
C VAL A 186 -8.71 -13.59 6.64
N HIS A 187 -7.52 -13.42 7.25
CA HIS A 187 -7.36 -12.82 8.57
C HIS A 187 -6.64 -11.47 8.55
N HIS A 188 -6.30 -10.94 7.38
CA HIS A 188 -5.55 -9.71 7.20
C HIS A 188 -4.16 -9.71 7.89
N PRO A 189 -3.36 -10.80 7.82
CA PRO A 189 -2.02 -10.83 8.38
C PRO A 189 -1.01 -10.14 7.46
N SER A 190 0.19 -9.85 7.98
CA SER A 190 1.32 -9.61 7.09
C SER A 190 1.68 -10.90 6.36
N MET A 191 1.37 -10.99 5.07
CA MET A 191 1.68 -12.16 4.25
C MET A 191 3.19 -12.40 4.13
N ALA A 192 4.01 -11.36 4.25
CA ALA A 192 5.46 -11.46 4.25
C ALA A 192 6.02 -12.23 5.46
N GLN A 193 5.24 -12.35 6.55
CA GLN A 193 5.63 -13.09 7.75
C GLN A 193 5.19 -14.57 7.73
N ILE A 194 4.51 -15.01 6.67
CA ILE A 194 4.01 -16.37 6.53
C ILE A 194 4.96 -17.14 5.60
N HIS A 195 5.92 -17.85 6.19
CA HIS A 195 6.93 -18.64 5.46
C HIS A 195 6.49 -20.08 5.20
N ASP A 196 5.38 -20.52 5.78
CA ASP A 196 4.77 -21.83 5.54
C ASP A 196 3.83 -21.72 4.35
N ASN A 197 4.16 -22.40 3.24
CA ASN A 197 3.42 -22.35 1.99
C ASN A 197 1.96 -22.77 2.13
N GLU A 198 1.66 -23.76 2.97
CA GLU A 198 0.27 -24.22 3.14
C GLU A 198 -0.56 -23.20 3.93
N LYS A 199 0.04 -22.54 4.93
CA LYS A 199 -0.61 -21.44 5.64
C LYS A 199 -0.80 -20.23 4.73
N PHE A 200 0.19 -19.92 3.90
CA PHE A 200 0.08 -18.84 2.91
C PHE A 200 -1.08 -19.08 1.94
N LYS A 201 -1.15 -20.29 1.36
CA LYS A 201 -2.25 -20.71 0.50
C LYS A 201 -3.60 -20.65 1.21
N ALA A 202 -3.68 -21.07 2.46
CA ALA A 202 -4.91 -21.06 3.22
C ALA A 202 -5.47 -19.64 3.43
N GLU A 203 -4.60 -18.62 3.53
CA GLU A 203 -5.04 -17.22 3.60
C GLU A 203 -5.66 -16.72 2.28
N LEU A 204 -5.25 -17.24 1.13
CA LEU A 204 -5.84 -16.87 -0.16
C LEU A 204 -7.05 -17.76 -0.48
N ASN A 205 -6.87 -19.08 -0.45
CA ASN A 205 -7.90 -20.03 -0.84
C ASN A 205 -9.16 -19.92 0.05
N GLY A 206 -8.98 -19.59 1.33
CA GLY A 206 -10.14 -19.40 2.22
C GLY A 206 -11.06 -18.26 1.81
N VAL A 207 -10.56 -17.23 1.11
CA VAL A 207 -11.38 -16.15 0.54
C VAL A 207 -12.04 -16.63 -0.75
N GLU A 208 -11.28 -17.31 -1.63
CA GLU A 208 -11.80 -17.91 -2.87
C GLU A 208 -12.96 -18.86 -2.59
N ASP A 209 -12.79 -19.77 -1.62
CA ASP A 209 -13.83 -20.73 -1.26
C ASP A 209 -15.11 -20.04 -0.81
N ALA A 210 -14.99 -19.01 0.04
CA ALA A 210 -16.16 -18.24 0.50
C ALA A 210 -16.83 -17.46 -0.64
N TYR A 211 -16.04 -16.88 -1.54
CA TYR A 211 -16.56 -16.19 -2.72
C TYR A 211 -17.28 -17.17 -3.65
N LYS A 212 -16.65 -18.30 -3.96
CA LYS A 212 -17.23 -19.33 -4.84
C LYS A 212 -18.49 -19.95 -4.26
N GLU A 213 -18.53 -20.17 -2.94
CA GLU A 213 -19.74 -20.64 -2.24
C GLU A 213 -20.89 -19.66 -2.39
N LEU A 214 -20.60 -18.34 -2.30
CA LEU A 214 -21.62 -17.29 -2.35
C LEU A 214 -22.09 -16.98 -3.78
N ILE A 215 -21.16 -16.88 -4.75
CA ILE A 215 -21.40 -16.38 -6.10
C ILE A 215 -21.59 -17.52 -7.09
N GLY A 216 -20.96 -18.68 -6.87
CA GLY A 216 -21.00 -19.84 -7.78
C GLY A 216 -19.96 -19.80 -8.90
N GLU A 217 -19.09 -18.79 -8.93
CA GLU A 217 -18.04 -18.61 -9.93
C GLU A 217 -16.67 -18.50 -9.24
N ASP A 218 -15.60 -18.66 -10.01
CA ASP A 218 -14.24 -18.48 -9.49
C ASP A 218 -13.96 -16.98 -9.23
N MET A 219 -13.25 -16.69 -8.14
CA MET A 219 -12.88 -15.32 -7.78
C MET A 219 -11.89 -14.74 -8.81
N PRO A 220 -12.04 -13.46 -9.22
CA PRO A 220 -11.03 -12.79 -10.04
C PRO A 220 -9.66 -12.83 -9.39
N ALA A 221 -8.62 -13.21 -10.15
CA ALA A 221 -7.27 -13.47 -9.64
C ALA A 221 -6.48 -12.17 -9.36
N PHE A 222 -7.05 -11.28 -8.56
CA PHE A 222 -6.43 -10.06 -8.06
C PHE A 222 -6.29 -10.15 -6.54
N PHE A 223 -5.08 -9.91 -6.05
CA PHE A 223 -4.76 -9.92 -4.63
C PHE A 223 -4.13 -8.61 -4.22
N ARG A 224 -4.54 -8.08 -3.05
CA ARG A 224 -3.85 -6.96 -2.42
C ARG A 224 -3.28 -7.40 -1.08
N PRO A 225 -1.95 -7.22 -0.86
CA PRO A 225 -1.34 -7.56 0.42
C PRO A 225 -1.89 -6.69 1.55
N PRO A 226 -2.35 -7.29 2.66
CA PRO A 226 -2.75 -6.54 3.83
C PRO A 226 -1.68 -5.55 4.29
N MET A 227 -2.11 -4.34 4.68
CA MET A 227 -1.22 -3.26 5.15
C MET A 227 -0.15 -2.82 4.14
N GLY A 228 -0.20 -3.27 2.89
CA GLY A 228 0.87 -3.07 1.92
C GLY A 228 2.18 -3.79 2.28
N LYS A 229 2.15 -4.77 3.17
CA LYS A 229 3.32 -5.52 3.58
C LYS A 229 3.60 -6.68 2.64
N TYR A 230 4.84 -6.80 2.20
CA TYR A 230 5.25 -7.80 1.22
C TYR A 230 6.71 -8.22 1.43
N SER A 231 7.09 -9.32 0.83
CA SER A 231 8.47 -9.74 0.61
C SER A 231 8.59 -10.27 -0.81
N LYS A 232 9.80 -10.44 -1.33
CA LYS A 232 9.98 -11.05 -2.65
C LYS A 232 9.39 -12.46 -2.69
N GLU A 233 9.56 -13.24 -1.60
CA GLU A 233 8.96 -14.58 -1.46
C GLU A 233 7.42 -14.52 -1.49
N SER A 234 6.79 -13.60 -0.73
CA SER A 234 5.33 -13.50 -0.70
C SER A 234 4.75 -13.11 -2.05
N LEU A 235 5.41 -12.24 -2.82
CA LEU A 235 5.00 -11.89 -4.18
C LEU A 235 5.13 -13.09 -5.13
N GLN A 236 6.21 -13.85 -5.03
CA GLN A 236 6.41 -15.06 -5.85
C GLN A 236 5.35 -16.11 -5.55
N LEU A 237 5.07 -16.38 -4.26
CA LEU A 237 4.02 -17.33 -3.86
C LEU A 237 2.63 -16.88 -4.35
N THR A 238 2.34 -15.59 -4.28
CA THR A 238 1.09 -15.01 -4.81
C THR A 238 0.96 -15.26 -6.32
N LYS A 239 2.03 -14.99 -7.08
CA LYS A 239 2.09 -15.26 -8.52
C LYS A 239 1.94 -16.74 -8.84
N ASP A 240 2.62 -17.62 -8.09
CA ASP A 240 2.56 -19.08 -8.31
C ASP A 240 1.15 -19.65 -8.06
N LEU A 241 0.35 -18.96 -7.26
CA LEU A 241 -1.09 -19.24 -7.07
C LEU A 241 -1.97 -18.63 -8.17
N GLY A 242 -1.39 -17.98 -9.18
CA GLY A 242 -2.10 -17.41 -10.32
C GLY A 242 -2.61 -15.98 -10.12
N TYR A 243 -2.31 -15.34 -9.00
CA TYR A 243 -2.76 -13.98 -8.72
C TYR A 243 -1.87 -12.90 -9.32
N LYS A 244 -2.49 -11.76 -9.66
CA LYS A 244 -1.83 -10.48 -9.84
C LYS A 244 -1.84 -9.73 -8.51
N THR A 245 -0.68 -9.33 -8.00
CA THR A 245 -0.59 -8.47 -6.81
C THR A 245 -0.87 -7.02 -7.20
N ILE A 246 -1.81 -6.38 -6.51
CA ILE A 246 -2.25 -5.01 -6.80
C ILE A 246 -1.89 -4.10 -5.62
N PHE A 247 -0.85 -3.30 -5.81
CA PHE A 247 -0.52 -2.16 -4.97
C PHE A 247 -1.25 -0.90 -5.46
N TRP A 248 -0.78 0.28 -5.07
CA TRP A 248 -1.37 1.57 -5.43
C TRP A 248 -0.29 2.62 -5.71
N SER A 249 -0.64 3.63 -6.45
CA SER A 249 0.20 4.82 -6.68
C SER A 249 -0.43 6.09 -6.11
N PHE A 250 -1.59 5.95 -5.48
CA PHE A 250 -2.23 6.96 -4.66
C PHE A 250 -2.98 6.31 -3.51
N ALA A 251 -2.78 6.83 -2.31
CA ALA A 251 -3.55 6.55 -1.10
C ALA A 251 -3.47 7.76 -0.16
N TYR A 252 -4.36 7.85 0.81
CA TYR A 252 -4.26 8.80 1.90
C TYR A 252 -4.95 8.22 3.15
N LYS A 253 -4.75 8.82 4.31
CA LYS A 253 -5.25 8.30 5.58
C LYS A 253 -6.75 8.57 5.72
N ASP A 254 -7.58 7.62 5.32
CA ASP A 254 -9.04 7.70 5.28
C ASP A 254 -9.77 6.61 6.11
N TRP A 255 -9.04 5.63 6.63
CA TRP A 255 -9.59 4.46 7.33
C TRP A 255 -9.92 4.68 8.82
N LEU A 256 -9.50 5.79 9.42
CA LEU A 256 -9.79 6.08 10.84
C LEU A 256 -11.19 6.63 10.99
N ILE A 257 -12.18 5.78 11.31
CA ILE A 257 -13.60 6.16 11.39
C ILE A 257 -13.89 7.31 12.36
N ASN A 258 -13.12 7.43 13.45
CA ASN A 258 -13.26 8.48 14.46
C ASN A 258 -12.37 9.70 14.21
N ASN A 259 -11.56 9.71 13.16
CA ASN A 259 -10.66 10.81 12.80
C ASN A 259 -10.60 10.96 11.28
N GLN A 260 -11.75 11.27 10.70
CA GLN A 260 -11.86 11.44 9.25
C GLN A 260 -11.28 12.79 8.81
N PRO A 261 -10.57 12.85 7.68
CA PRO A 261 -10.13 14.10 7.09
C PRO A 261 -11.32 14.96 6.67
N SER A 262 -11.14 16.28 6.56
CA SER A 262 -12.19 17.15 6.02
C SER A 262 -12.45 16.85 4.53
N GLU A 263 -13.71 17.01 4.10
CA GLU A 263 -14.08 16.78 2.68
C GLU A 263 -13.26 17.63 1.71
N SER A 264 -12.97 18.88 2.07
CA SER A 264 -12.15 19.77 1.24
C SER A 264 -10.72 19.29 1.10
N TYR A 265 -10.10 18.83 2.20
CA TYR A 265 -8.75 18.24 2.16
C TYR A 265 -8.73 16.96 1.34
N ALA A 266 -9.69 16.05 1.58
CA ALA A 266 -9.76 14.78 0.88
C ALA A 266 -9.97 14.97 -0.64
N LEU A 267 -10.90 15.84 -1.04
CA LEU A 267 -11.14 16.17 -2.45
C LEU A 267 -9.87 16.72 -3.11
N GLU A 268 -9.22 17.67 -2.46
CA GLU A 268 -7.98 18.28 -2.97
C GLU A 268 -6.87 17.22 -3.08
N LYS A 269 -6.69 16.39 -2.05
CA LYS A 269 -5.67 15.35 -2.00
C LYS A 269 -5.85 14.33 -3.12
N ILE A 270 -7.07 13.82 -3.30
CA ILE A 270 -7.39 12.84 -4.35
C ILE A 270 -7.18 13.43 -5.74
N CYS A 271 -7.73 14.62 -6.01
CA CYS A 271 -7.61 15.25 -7.33
C CYS A 271 -6.17 15.67 -7.67
N LYS A 272 -5.37 16.06 -6.68
CA LYS A 272 -3.94 16.37 -6.89
C LYS A 272 -3.08 15.13 -7.04
N GLY A 273 -3.47 14.02 -6.42
CA GLY A 273 -2.75 12.74 -6.50
C GLY A 273 -3.04 11.95 -7.77
N ALA A 274 -4.07 12.31 -8.53
CA ALA A 274 -4.42 11.64 -9.78
C ALA A 274 -3.37 11.89 -10.87
N HIS A 275 -2.96 10.81 -11.54
CA HIS A 275 -2.03 10.83 -12.66
C HIS A 275 -2.35 9.68 -13.64
N PRO A 276 -1.86 9.71 -14.90
CA PRO A 276 -2.06 8.62 -15.86
C PRO A 276 -1.66 7.27 -15.29
N GLY A 277 -2.53 6.28 -15.43
CA GLY A 277 -2.31 4.92 -14.94
C GLY A 277 -2.46 4.72 -13.42
N SER A 278 -2.92 5.74 -12.68
CA SER A 278 -2.99 5.65 -11.23
C SER A 278 -3.95 4.55 -10.77
N ILE A 279 -3.45 3.62 -9.96
CA ILE A 279 -4.25 2.72 -9.13
C ILE A 279 -4.47 3.44 -7.80
N MET A 280 -5.72 3.81 -7.52
CA MET A 280 -6.09 4.64 -6.38
C MET A 280 -6.67 3.76 -5.27
N LEU A 281 -6.05 3.77 -4.09
CA LEU A 281 -6.55 3.08 -2.91
C LEU A 281 -7.38 4.05 -2.06
N LEU A 282 -8.62 3.68 -1.80
CA LEU A 282 -9.53 4.28 -0.84
C LEU A 282 -10.09 3.19 0.10
N HIS A 283 -10.72 3.60 1.20
CA HIS A 283 -11.41 2.67 2.09
C HIS A 283 -12.90 3.04 2.18
N ALA A 284 -13.77 2.04 2.02
CA ALA A 284 -15.21 2.28 2.03
C ALA A 284 -15.78 2.54 3.44
N VAL A 285 -15.01 2.29 4.48
CA VAL A 285 -15.37 2.70 5.86
C VAL A 285 -15.38 4.22 6.06
N SER A 286 -14.90 5.00 5.09
CA SER A 286 -14.75 6.45 5.16
C SER A 286 -16.05 7.18 4.80
N ASN A 287 -16.66 7.84 5.79
CA ASN A 287 -17.76 8.75 5.54
C ASN A 287 -17.35 9.92 4.61
N THR A 288 -16.15 10.44 4.80
CA THR A 288 -15.62 11.52 3.96
C THR A 288 -15.52 11.09 2.49
N ASN A 289 -14.96 9.90 2.20
CA ASN A 289 -14.91 9.38 0.85
C ASN A 289 -16.30 9.25 0.24
N THR A 290 -17.25 8.69 0.98
CA THR A 290 -18.64 8.52 0.52
C THR A 290 -19.25 9.85 0.11
N ASN A 291 -19.10 10.89 0.94
CA ASN A 291 -19.68 12.22 0.69
C ASN A 291 -19.08 12.90 -0.55
N ILE A 292 -17.79 12.72 -0.82
CA ILE A 292 -17.11 13.43 -1.91
C ILE A 292 -16.96 12.63 -3.20
N LEU A 293 -17.21 11.31 -3.20
CA LEU A 293 -16.89 10.42 -4.32
C LEU A 293 -17.51 10.88 -5.64
N SER A 294 -18.79 11.29 -5.64
CA SER A 294 -19.44 11.83 -6.84
C SER A 294 -18.72 13.06 -7.37
N THR A 295 -18.30 13.99 -6.49
CA THR A 295 -17.55 15.19 -6.88
C THR A 295 -16.15 14.83 -7.40
N VAL A 296 -15.46 13.89 -6.74
CA VAL A 296 -14.15 13.37 -7.20
C VAL A 296 -14.26 12.83 -8.62
N ILE A 297 -15.23 11.94 -8.87
CA ILE A 297 -15.42 11.33 -10.18
C ILE A 297 -15.70 12.40 -11.26
N LYS A 298 -16.61 13.35 -10.98
CA LYS A 298 -16.92 14.44 -11.91
C LYS A 298 -15.70 15.28 -12.23
N THR A 299 -14.98 15.73 -11.20
CA THR A 299 -13.78 16.56 -11.36
C THR A 299 -12.70 15.85 -12.18
N LEU A 300 -12.45 14.56 -11.91
CA LEU A 300 -11.44 13.81 -12.63
C LEU A 300 -11.85 13.53 -14.08
N LYS A 301 -13.15 13.29 -14.36
CA LYS A 301 -13.67 13.20 -15.73
C LYS A 301 -13.55 14.52 -16.48
N GLU A 302 -13.82 15.66 -15.82
CA GLU A 302 -13.63 17.02 -16.39
C GLU A 302 -12.14 17.30 -16.66
N ASP A 303 -11.23 16.79 -15.82
CA ASP A 303 -9.77 16.85 -16.07
C ASP A 303 -9.34 15.89 -17.21
N GLY A 304 -10.27 15.14 -17.80
CA GLY A 304 -10.07 14.27 -18.97
C GLY A 304 -9.63 12.85 -18.61
N TYR A 305 -9.80 12.41 -17.36
CA TYR A 305 -9.54 11.03 -16.97
C TYR A 305 -10.72 10.11 -17.28
N GLU A 306 -10.41 8.87 -17.69
CA GLU A 306 -11.31 7.74 -17.81
C GLU A 306 -11.08 6.76 -16.67
N PHE A 307 -12.16 6.23 -16.09
CA PHE A 307 -12.05 5.16 -15.08
C PHE A 307 -12.18 3.80 -15.76
N LYS A 308 -11.24 2.89 -15.50
CA LYS A 308 -11.21 1.55 -16.06
C LYS A 308 -11.16 0.46 -14.99
N SER A 309 -11.56 -0.74 -15.39
CA SER A 309 -11.45 -1.94 -14.58
C SER A 309 -10.00 -2.42 -14.49
N LEU A 310 -9.62 -3.11 -13.39
CA LEU A 310 -8.33 -3.81 -13.32
C LEU A 310 -8.20 -4.91 -14.38
N ASN A 311 -9.32 -5.36 -14.99
CA ASN A 311 -9.28 -6.26 -16.15
C ASN A 311 -8.62 -5.61 -17.38
N ASP A 312 -8.60 -4.26 -17.44
CA ASP A 312 -8.00 -3.47 -18.51
C ASP A 312 -6.52 -3.10 -18.23
N LEU A 313 -5.92 -3.68 -17.18
CA LEU A 313 -4.49 -3.51 -16.94
C LEU A 313 -3.70 -3.99 -18.16
N PRO A 314 -2.64 -3.27 -18.57
CA PRO A 314 -1.81 -3.69 -19.68
C PRO A 314 -1.32 -5.13 -19.48
N THR A 315 -1.52 -5.97 -20.49
CA THR A 315 -0.87 -7.28 -20.55
C THR A 315 0.60 -7.07 -20.91
N GLU A 316 1.49 -7.72 -20.18
CA GLU A 316 2.93 -7.67 -20.43
C GLU A 316 3.33 -8.20 -21.82
#